data_02c507b34e519e8b8249ac5d92cabb5d
#
_entry.id   02c507b34e519e8b8249ac5d92cabb5d
#
_cell.length_a   1.000
_cell.length_b   1.000
_cell.length_c   1.000
_cell.angle_alpha   90.00
_cell.angle_beta   90.00
_cell.angle_gamma   90.00
#
_symmetry.space_group_name_H-M   'P 1'
#
loop_
_entity.id
_entity.type
_entity.pdbx_description
1 polymer ?
#
loop_
_entity_poly.entity_id
_entity_poly.type
_entity_poly.pdbx_seq_one_letter_code
_entity_poly.pdbx_strand_id
1 'polypeptide(L)'
;MSDLYLTLKNGMKMPRLGMGTWMLGEHLSIYQQEKKALQAGLDEGFTLIDTAEMYGNGLSEKLIGDTIQGYSREKLFLVSKVYPHNAGRPQIYDSIDQTLHNLKTDYLDMYLIHWPLPNPK
;
A
#
# COMPACT_ATOMS: atom_id res chain seq x y z
N MET A 1 4.88 19.21 13.34
CA MET A 1 4.05 20.20 12.65
C MET A 1 2.67 19.62 12.39
N SER A 2 1.65 20.32 12.87
CA SER A 2 0.27 19.85 12.84
C SER A 2 -0.27 19.66 11.42
N ASP A 3 0.33 20.33 10.43
CA ASP A 3 -0.16 20.30 9.04
C ASP A 3 0.30 19.06 8.26
N LEU A 4 1.14 18.20 8.83
CA LEU A 4 1.62 17.00 8.13
C LEU A 4 0.60 15.89 8.09
N TYR A 5 -0.48 15.99 8.85
CA TYR A 5 -1.48 14.95 8.97
C TYR A 5 -2.89 15.50 8.76
N LEU A 6 -3.74 14.65 8.17
CA LEU A 6 -5.19 14.85 8.13
C LEU A 6 -5.82 13.98 9.20
N THR A 7 -6.88 14.46 9.82
CA THR A 7 -7.70 13.63 10.70
C THR A 7 -8.91 13.15 9.91
N LEU A 8 -9.03 11.84 9.77
CA LEU A 8 -10.16 11.22 9.08
C LEU A 8 -11.38 11.19 9.99
N LYS A 9 -12.56 10.95 9.42
CA LYS A 9 -13.82 10.94 10.18
C LYS A 9 -13.81 9.97 11.35
N ASN A 10 -13.07 8.86 11.21
CA ASN A 10 -12.95 7.86 12.28
C ASN A 10 -11.88 8.18 13.32
N GLY A 11 -11.27 9.36 13.23
CA GLY A 11 -10.22 9.79 14.15
C GLY A 11 -8.80 9.39 13.77
N MET A 12 -8.65 8.59 12.72
CA MET A 12 -7.31 8.19 12.28
C MET A 12 -6.53 9.38 11.74
N LYS A 13 -5.22 9.38 11.99
CA LYS A 13 -4.30 10.38 11.43
C LYS A 13 -3.69 9.83 10.16
N MET A 14 -3.89 10.53 9.05
CA MET A 14 -3.35 10.14 7.76
C MET A 14 -2.29 11.15 7.34
N PRO A 15 -1.06 10.71 7.02
CA PRO A 15 -0.04 11.63 6.49
C PRO A 15 -0.51 12.30 5.21
N ARG A 16 -0.21 13.58 5.04
CA ARG A 16 -0.59 14.32 3.83
C ARG A 16 0.28 13.97 2.64
N LEU A 17 1.52 13.55 2.89
CA LEU A 17 2.48 13.19 1.85
C LEU A 17 2.84 11.73 2.01
N GLY A 18 3.05 11.07 0.89
CA GLY A 18 3.39 9.66 0.90
C GLY A 18 4.19 9.28 -0.34
N MET A 19 4.49 8.00 -0.45
CA MET A 19 5.26 7.45 -1.56
C MET A 19 4.37 6.53 -2.38
N GLY A 20 4.36 6.74 -3.71
CA GLY A 20 3.70 5.84 -4.63
C GLY A 20 4.66 4.74 -5.07
N THR A 21 4.11 3.59 -5.43
CA THR A 21 4.92 2.43 -5.79
C THR A 21 4.57 1.83 -7.15
N TRP A 22 3.81 2.53 -7.96
CA TRP A 22 3.49 2.03 -9.30
C TRP A 22 4.79 1.81 -10.07
N MET A 23 4.88 0.64 -10.72
CA MET A 23 6.04 0.16 -11.48
C MET A 23 7.26 -0.24 -10.65
N LEU A 24 7.18 -0.20 -9.32
CA LEU A 24 8.25 -0.71 -8.47
C LEU A 24 8.08 -2.20 -8.22
N GLY A 25 9.19 -2.88 -8.01
CA GLY A 25 9.23 -4.30 -7.68
C GLY A 25 9.20 -5.23 -8.88
N GLU A 26 9.10 -4.69 -10.10
CA GLU A 26 8.93 -5.50 -11.30
C GLU A 26 10.24 -6.01 -11.90
N HIS A 27 11.38 -5.43 -11.54
CA HIS A 27 12.68 -5.77 -12.12
C HIS A 27 13.68 -6.17 -11.04
N LEU A 28 14.10 -7.41 -11.05
CA LEU A 28 15.04 -7.92 -10.05
C LEU A 28 16.37 -7.18 -10.06
N SER A 29 16.81 -6.71 -11.24
CA SER A 29 18.09 -6.02 -11.37
C SER A 29 18.17 -4.72 -10.58
N ILE A 30 17.03 -4.08 -10.28
CA ILE A 30 17.00 -2.81 -9.52
C ILE A 30 16.20 -2.95 -8.24
N TYR A 31 15.81 -4.15 -7.86
CA TYR A 31 14.96 -4.41 -6.70
C TYR A 31 15.55 -3.82 -5.41
N GLN A 32 16.84 -4.07 -5.17
CA GLN A 32 17.50 -3.58 -3.96
C GLN A 32 17.61 -2.06 -3.96
N GLN A 33 17.80 -1.44 -5.12
CA GLN A 33 17.84 0.02 -5.24
C GLN A 33 16.50 0.63 -4.93
N GLU A 34 15.41 0.03 -5.43
CA GLU A 34 14.05 0.48 -5.15
C GLU A 34 13.71 0.33 -3.68
N LYS A 35 14.10 -0.80 -3.08
CA LYS A 35 13.91 -1.02 -1.65
C LYS A 35 14.61 0.06 -0.82
N LYS A 36 15.87 0.35 -1.16
CA LYS A 36 16.63 1.40 -0.46
C LYS A 36 16.01 2.77 -0.62
N ALA A 37 15.46 3.07 -1.80
CA ALA A 37 14.79 4.34 -2.03
C ALA A 37 13.55 4.50 -1.13
N LEU A 38 12.74 3.44 -1.01
CA LEU A 38 11.60 3.46 -0.12
C LEU A 38 12.02 3.58 1.34
N GLN A 39 13.08 2.89 1.74
CA GLN A 39 13.60 2.99 3.10
C GLN A 39 14.10 4.41 3.41
N ALA A 40 14.76 5.05 2.44
CA ALA A 40 15.19 6.43 2.60
C ALA A 40 14.00 7.37 2.84
N GLY A 41 12.91 7.16 2.10
CA GLY A 41 11.68 7.92 2.29
C GLY A 41 11.08 7.71 3.68
N LEU A 42 11.02 6.45 4.13
CA LEU A 42 10.54 6.13 5.48
C LEU A 42 11.39 6.80 6.55
N ASP A 43 12.70 6.77 6.39
CA ASP A 43 13.64 7.37 7.34
C ASP A 43 13.50 8.89 7.38
N GLU A 44 13.04 9.51 6.30
CA GLU A 44 12.76 10.96 6.25
C GLU A 44 11.37 11.30 6.78
N GLY A 45 10.57 10.32 7.13
CA GLY A 45 9.25 10.53 7.71
C GLY A 45 8.08 10.40 6.75
N PHE A 46 8.30 9.96 5.51
CA PHE A 46 7.22 9.69 4.56
C PHE A 46 6.66 8.30 4.84
N THR A 47 5.76 8.21 5.81
CA THR A 47 5.30 6.93 6.34
C THR A 47 4.04 6.38 5.65
N LEU A 48 3.41 7.15 4.75
CA LEU A 48 2.32 6.63 3.93
C LEU A 48 2.90 6.01 2.67
N ILE A 49 2.54 4.77 2.41
CA ILE A 49 2.94 4.07 1.18
C ILE A 49 1.67 3.65 0.44
N ASP A 50 1.55 4.08 -0.81
CA ASP A 50 0.43 3.78 -1.67
C ASP A 50 0.81 2.71 -2.68
N THR A 51 0.00 1.66 -2.75
CA THR A 51 0.20 0.55 -3.67
C THR A 51 -1.15 0.01 -4.14
N ALA A 52 -1.14 -1.08 -4.87
CA ALA A 52 -2.34 -1.75 -5.39
C ALA A 52 -2.01 -3.20 -5.75
N GLU A 53 -3.02 -4.08 -5.69
CA GLU A 53 -2.83 -5.46 -6.14
C GLU A 53 -2.47 -5.52 -7.63
N MET A 54 -2.90 -4.51 -8.42
CA MET A 54 -2.61 -4.42 -9.84
C MET A 54 -1.14 -4.12 -10.14
N TYR A 55 -0.45 -3.41 -9.25
CA TYR A 55 0.91 -2.95 -9.54
C TYR A 55 1.87 -4.13 -9.63
N GLY A 56 2.36 -4.39 -10.86
CA GLY A 56 3.22 -5.53 -11.12
C GLY A 56 2.58 -6.86 -10.75
N ASN A 57 1.25 -6.92 -10.73
CA ASN A 57 0.48 -8.09 -10.34
C ASN A 57 0.89 -8.62 -8.96
N GLY A 58 1.05 -7.71 -8.02
CA GLY A 58 1.43 -8.01 -6.64
C GLY A 58 2.90 -7.84 -6.33
N LEU A 59 3.75 -7.60 -7.33
CA LEU A 59 5.19 -7.45 -7.10
C LEU A 59 5.52 -6.17 -6.33
N SER A 60 4.77 -5.09 -6.56
CA SER A 60 4.97 -3.85 -5.80
C SER A 60 4.61 -4.05 -4.32
N GLU A 61 3.52 -4.77 -4.04
CA GLU A 61 3.15 -5.11 -2.66
C GLU A 61 4.23 -5.95 -2.00
N LYS A 62 4.82 -6.91 -2.72
CA LYS A 62 5.92 -7.75 -2.19
C LYS A 62 7.15 -6.92 -1.86
N LEU A 63 7.50 -5.98 -2.74
CA LEU A 63 8.63 -5.08 -2.48
C LEU A 63 8.41 -4.28 -1.20
N ILE A 64 7.19 -3.74 -1.02
CA ILE A 64 6.86 -3.02 0.20
C ILE A 64 6.96 -3.94 1.42
N GLY A 65 6.44 -5.16 1.31
CA GLY A 65 6.52 -6.13 2.39
C GLY A 65 7.96 -6.38 2.84
N ASP A 66 8.88 -6.49 1.89
CA ASP A 66 10.30 -6.65 2.20
C ASP A 66 10.89 -5.37 2.79
N THR A 67 10.45 -4.20 2.29
CA THR A 67 10.99 -2.91 2.70
C THR A 67 10.67 -2.57 4.15
N ILE A 68 9.45 -2.88 4.60
CA ILE A 68 8.97 -2.43 5.91
C ILE A 68 9.43 -3.31 7.07
N GLN A 69 10.14 -4.40 6.80
CA GLN A 69 10.67 -5.24 7.87
C GLN A 69 11.67 -4.41 8.70
N GLY A 70 11.50 -4.47 10.02
CA GLY A 70 12.32 -3.67 10.93
C GLY A 70 11.74 -2.30 11.26
N TYR A 71 10.67 -1.88 10.60
CA TYR A 71 9.94 -0.64 10.94
C TYR A 71 8.73 -0.98 11.81
N SER A 72 8.37 -0.07 12.73
CA SER A 72 7.17 -0.24 13.54
C SER A 72 5.94 -0.11 12.66
N ARG A 73 5.16 -1.18 12.55
CA ARG A 73 3.98 -1.21 11.67
C ARG A 73 2.96 -0.12 12.00
N GLU A 74 2.77 0.16 13.29
CA GLU A 74 1.80 1.18 13.73
C GLU A 74 2.21 2.61 13.34
N LYS A 75 3.46 2.82 12.97
CA LYS A 75 3.93 4.12 12.49
C LYS A 75 3.78 4.30 10.99
N LEU A 76 3.37 3.25 10.29
CA LEU A 76 3.19 3.26 8.84
C LEU A 76 1.71 3.41 8.51
N PHE A 77 1.44 4.03 7.37
CA PHE A 77 0.09 4.13 6.83
C PHE A 77 0.10 3.47 5.45
N LEU A 78 -0.38 2.24 5.38
CA LEU A 78 -0.36 1.46 4.14
C LEU A 78 -1.72 1.51 3.46
N VAL A 79 -1.69 1.89 2.19
CA VAL A 79 -2.88 1.97 1.34
C VAL A 79 -2.70 0.98 0.19
N SER A 80 -3.66 0.09 0.00
CA SER A 80 -3.70 -0.72 -1.21
C SER A 80 -5.09 -0.64 -1.83
N LYS A 81 -5.24 -1.28 -2.99
CA LYS A 81 -6.45 -1.14 -3.79
C LYS A 81 -6.81 -2.50 -4.38
N VAL A 82 -8.10 -2.73 -4.49
CA VAL A 82 -8.64 -3.94 -5.11
C VAL A 82 -9.15 -3.59 -6.51
N TYR A 83 -8.94 -4.51 -7.47
CA TYR A 83 -9.59 -4.39 -8.78
C TYR A 83 -11.10 -4.29 -8.62
N PRO A 84 -11.79 -3.47 -9.42
CA PRO A 84 -13.27 -3.42 -9.35
C PRO A 84 -13.92 -4.78 -9.52
N HIS A 85 -13.39 -5.63 -10.41
CA HIS A 85 -13.97 -6.96 -10.64
C HIS A 85 -13.75 -7.93 -9.47
N ASN A 86 -12.84 -7.61 -8.55
CA ASN A 86 -12.60 -8.39 -7.33
C ASN A 86 -13.23 -7.76 -6.10
N ALA A 87 -13.93 -6.62 -6.24
CA ALA A 87 -14.44 -5.87 -5.10
C ALA A 87 -15.70 -6.50 -4.49
N GLY A 88 -16.37 -7.40 -5.22
CA GLY A 88 -17.54 -8.10 -4.72
C GLY A 88 -17.20 -9.33 -3.90
N ARG A 89 -18.20 -9.87 -3.21
CA ARG A 89 -18.06 -11.14 -2.47
C ARG A 89 -18.22 -12.32 -3.44
N PRO A 90 -17.46 -13.40 -3.25
CA PRO A 90 -16.44 -13.64 -2.22
C PRO A 90 -15.04 -13.16 -2.63
N GLN A 91 -14.84 -12.65 -3.84
CA GLN A 91 -13.53 -12.37 -4.41
C GLN A 91 -12.71 -11.39 -3.56
N ILE A 92 -13.38 -10.42 -2.92
CA ILE A 92 -12.66 -9.41 -2.12
C ILE A 92 -11.88 -10.04 -0.95
N TYR A 93 -12.38 -11.13 -0.40
CA TYR A 93 -11.69 -11.81 0.71
C TYR A 93 -10.38 -12.41 0.25
N ASP A 94 -10.37 -13.04 -0.92
CA ASP A 94 -9.14 -13.60 -1.48
C ASP A 94 -8.15 -12.48 -1.84
N SER A 95 -8.65 -11.39 -2.40
CA SER A 95 -7.80 -10.25 -2.77
C SER A 95 -7.14 -9.61 -1.55
N ILE A 96 -7.89 -9.35 -0.47
CA ILE A 96 -7.30 -8.75 0.72
C ILE A 96 -6.32 -9.71 1.39
N ASP A 97 -6.63 -10.99 1.42
CA ASP A 97 -5.72 -11.99 1.99
C ASP A 97 -4.39 -12.03 1.23
N GLN A 98 -4.46 -12.00 -0.11
CA GLN A 98 -3.25 -12.01 -0.93
C GLN A 98 -2.45 -10.71 -0.73
N THR A 99 -3.13 -9.57 -0.68
CA THR A 99 -2.48 -8.28 -0.43
C THR A 99 -1.75 -8.28 0.92
N LEU A 100 -2.42 -8.73 1.97
CA LEU A 100 -1.80 -8.80 3.30
C LEU A 100 -0.62 -9.76 3.32
N HIS A 101 -0.73 -10.88 2.61
CA HIS A 101 0.37 -11.83 2.49
C HIS A 101 1.58 -11.19 1.79
N ASN A 102 1.34 -10.49 0.69
CA ASN A 102 2.41 -9.82 -0.07
C ASN A 102 3.10 -8.74 0.78
N LEU A 103 2.30 -7.94 1.49
CA LEU A 103 2.79 -6.86 2.34
C LEU A 103 3.37 -7.34 3.67
N LYS A 104 3.19 -8.62 3.99
CA LYS A 104 3.67 -9.21 5.25
C LYS A 104 3.17 -8.47 6.48
N THR A 105 1.90 -8.11 6.45
CA THR A 105 1.22 -7.42 7.54
C THR A 105 -0.17 -8.04 7.73
N ASP A 106 -0.78 -7.82 8.88
CA ASP A 106 -2.10 -8.38 9.17
C ASP A 106 -3.23 -7.35 9.05
N TYR A 107 -2.90 -6.11 8.65
CA TYR A 107 -3.94 -5.11 8.40
C TYR A 107 -3.44 -4.03 7.43
N LEU A 108 -4.40 -3.36 6.80
CA LEU A 108 -4.17 -2.14 6.01
C LEU A 108 -4.77 -0.96 6.76
N ASP A 109 -4.18 0.21 6.55
CA ASP A 109 -4.74 1.45 7.11
C ASP A 109 -5.86 1.98 6.21
N MET A 110 -5.78 1.72 4.91
CA MET A 110 -6.82 2.11 3.96
C MET A 110 -6.86 1.11 2.79
N TYR A 111 -8.07 0.73 2.39
CA TYR A 111 -8.27 -0.19 1.27
C TYR A 111 -9.30 0.42 0.33
N LEU A 112 -8.94 0.61 -0.92
CA LEU A 112 -9.75 1.35 -1.88
C LEU A 112 -10.15 0.45 -3.04
N ILE A 113 -11.28 0.75 -3.68
CA ILE A 113 -11.57 0.22 -5.01
C ILE A 113 -10.77 1.06 -5.99
N HIS A 114 -9.96 0.42 -6.85
CA HIS A 114 -9.00 1.11 -7.69
C HIS A 114 -9.65 2.14 -8.61
N TRP A 115 -10.81 1.78 -9.19
CA TRP A 115 -11.67 2.67 -9.93
C TRP A 115 -13.09 2.11 -9.89
N PRO A 116 -14.13 2.94 -10.08
CA PRO A 116 -15.50 2.42 -10.10
C PRO A 116 -15.74 1.61 -11.38
N LEU A 117 -16.62 0.62 -11.27
CA LEU A 117 -17.07 -0.07 -12.48
C LEU A 117 -17.87 0.89 -13.35
N PRO A 118 -17.68 0.86 -14.68
CA PRO A 118 -18.35 1.81 -15.55
C PRO A 118 -19.85 1.61 -15.66
N ASN A 119 -20.35 0.47 -15.20
CA ASN A 119 -21.77 0.13 -15.34
C ASN A 119 -22.25 -0.61 -14.08
N PRO A 120 -22.50 0.13 -13.00
CA PRO A 120 -22.95 -0.49 -11.76
C PRO A 120 -24.34 -1.08 -11.95
N LYS A 121 -24.50 -2.33 -11.54
CA LYS A 121 -25.79 -3.01 -11.60
C LYS A 121 -26.13 -3.56 -10.24
#